data_ffa8702f58d3e36b5ee90f6517cd71c1
#
_entry.id   ffa8702f58d3e36b5ee90f6517cd71c1
#
_cell.length_a   1.000
_cell.length_b   1.000
_cell.length_c   1.000
_cell.angle_alpha   90.00
_cell.angle_beta   90.00
_cell.angle_gamma   90.00
#
_symmetry.space_group_name_H-M   'P 1'
#
loop_
_entity.id
_entity.type
_entity.pdbx_description
1 polymer ?
#
loop_
_entity_poly.entity_id
_entity_poly.type
_entity_poly.pdbx_seq_one_letter_code
_entity_poly.pdbx_strand_id
1 'polypeptide(L)'
;MRDPRLDPGKMARRDLLIGGGCLAGAVLGGSASAWNAPRKLPDGGLDALVPKRLGDWRLTGTNGVIVAEEREDVRGPYDDLLTRIYRAEGSPPITLLVAYGGSQREDVQLHRPEGCYPAAGFTLSDREPVRLRLAGAPVVSAQMILAEAPLRTEQVLYWTRIGAEFPTSIMEQRWAVVRENLAGRTPDGVLVRLSAPGADRDGAASAFRAFLTALLASSSPAAARVLVGGPA
;
A
#
# COMPACT_ATOMS: atom_id res chain seq x y z
N MET A 1 41.69 30.53 -45.65
CA MET A 1 42.24 29.59 -44.64
C MET A 1 41.09 28.73 -44.17
N ARG A 2 40.92 27.48 -44.67
CA ARG A 2 39.82 26.57 -44.30
C ARG A 2 40.28 25.75 -43.12
N ASP A 3 39.49 25.67 -42.09
CA ASP A 3 39.72 24.87 -40.88
C ASP A 3 39.65 23.37 -41.26
N PRO A 4 40.69 22.58 -41.02
CA PRO A 4 40.76 21.18 -41.47
C PRO A 4 39.98 20.18 -40.57
N ARG A 5 39.10 20.65 -39.69
CA ARG A 5 38.44 19.79 -38.70
C ARG A 5 37.02 19.36 -39.02
N LEU A 6 36.50 19.75 -40.18
CA LEU A 6 35.17 19.34 -40.61
C LEU A 6 35.24 18.61 -41.95
N ASP A 7 35.70 17.37 -41.94
CA ASP A 7 35.52 16.44 -43.05
C ASP A 7 34.27 15.62 -42.82
N PRO A 8 33.13 15.89 -43.51
CA PRO A 8 31.84 15.24 -43.24
C PRO A 8 31.73 13.79 -43.69
N GLY A 9 32.84 13.17 -44.15
CA GLY A 9 32.85 11.85 -44.78
C GLY A 9 33.45 10.72 -43.95
N LYS A 10 34.06 10.99 -42.80
CA LYS A 10 34.72 9.93 -41.98
C LYS A 10 34.14 9.85 -40.61
N MET A 11 33.01 9.17 -40.49
CA MET A 11 32.56 8.69 -39.17
C MET A 11 33.64 7.77 -38.60
N ALA A 12 34.26 8.19 -37.50
CA ALA A 12 35.25 7.38 -36.84
C ALA A 12 34.56 6.10 -36.29
N ARG A 13 35.24 4.95 -36.35
CA ARG A 13 34.72 3.69 -35.74
C ARG A 13 34.20 3.89 -34.31
N ARG A 14 34.81 4.82 -33.60
CA ARG A 14 34.40 5.22 -32.25
C ARG A 14 33.01 5.84 -32.25
N ASP A 15 32.66 6.70 -33.21
CA ASP A 15 31.38 7.40 -33.28
C ASP A 15 30.25 6.42 -33.65
N LEU A 16 30.57 5.41 -34.46
CA LEU A 16 29.63 4.32 -34.78
C LEU A 16 29.36 3.42 -33.57
N LEU A 17 30.36 3.15 -32.74
CA LEU A 17 30.24 2.35 -31.52
C LEU A 17 29.45 3.13 -30.43
N ILE A 18 29.71 4.42 -30.29
CA ILE A 18 28.99 5.28 -29.36
C ILE A 18 27.51 5.44 -29.81
N GLY A 19 27.28 5.73 -31.07
CA GLY A 19 25.93 5.84 -31.65
C GLY A 19 25.14 4.53 -31.58
N GLY A 20 25.79 3.40 -31.88
CA GLY A 20 25.20 2.06 -31.74
C GLY A 20 24.87 1.71 -30.29
N GLY A 21 25.77 2.05 -29.36
CA GLY A 21 25.54 1.88 -27.92
C GLY A 21 24.39 2.73 -27.38
N CYS A 22 24.31 3.99 -27.83
CA CYS A 22 23.21 4.88 -27.48
C CYS A 22 21.85 4.42 -28.04
N LEU A 23 21.83 3.92 -29.29
CA LEU A 23 20.63 3.36 -29.91
C LEU A 23 20.15 2.08 -29.20
N ALA A 24 21.10 1.16 -28.92
CA ALA A 24 20.81 -0.04 -28.15
C ALA A 24 20.29 0.30 -26.74
N GLY A 25 20.91 1.26 -26.05
CA GLY A 25 20.46 1.77 -24.76
C GLY A 25 19.06 2.42 -24.82
N ALA A 26 18.76 3.16 -25.88
CA ALA A 26 17.44 3.79 -26.07
C ALA A 26 16.34 2.76 -26.36
N VAL A 27 16.65 1.72 -27.16
CA VAL A 27 15.70 0.62 -27.44
C VAL A 27 15.45 -0.22 -26.19
N LEU A 28 16.49 -0.56 -25.44
CA LEU A 28 16.39 -1.30 -24.18
C LEU A 28 15.68 -0.46 -23.09
N GLY A 29 15.97 0.84 -23.01
CA GLY A 29 15.30 1.75 -22.09
C GLY A 29 13.83 2.01 -22.46
N GLY A 30 13.53 2.11 -23.74
CA GLY A 30 12.14 2.29 -24.23
C GLY A 30 11.27 1.06 -24.00
N SER A 31 11.81 -0.15 -24.12
CA SER A 31 11.08 -1.38 -23.80
C SER A 31 10.88 -1.54 -22.29
N ALA A 32 11.83 -1.14 -21.46
CA ALA A 32 11.71 -1.17 -20.00
C ALA A 32 10.62 -0.22 -19.47
N SER A 33 10.39 0.93 -20.11
CA SER A 33 9.37 1.87 -19.67
C SER A 33 7.94 1.39 -19.92
N ALA A 34 7.71 0.53 -20.92
CA ALA A 34 6.39 -0.10 -21.15
C ALA A 34 6.05 -1.18 -20.11
N TRP A 35 7.07 -1.78 -19.49
CA TRP A 35 6.90 -2.79 -18.42
C TRP A 35 6.71 -2.18 -17.04
N ASN A 36 6.96 -0.89 -16.90
CA ASN A 36 6.93 -0.13 -15.65
C ASN A 36 5.66 0.73 -15.48
N ALA A 37 4.58 0.44 -16.20
CA ALA A 37 3.34 1.17 -16.02
C ALA A 37 2.76 0.95 -14.61
N PRO A 38 2.36 2.02 -13.89
CA PRO A 38 1.70 1.92 -12.60
C PRO A 38 0.49 0.99 -12.68
N ARG A 39 0.31 0.12 -11.68
CA ARG A 39 -0.90 -0.69 -11.59
C ARG A 39 -2.07 0.19 -11.22
N LYS A 40 -3.10 0.19 -12.05
CA LYS A 40 -4.34 0.94 -11.80
C LYS A 40 -5.36 0.04 -11.13
N LEU A 41 -6.11 0.62 -10.19
CA LEU A 41 -7.33 -0.01 -9.70
C LEU A 41 -8.38 -0.08 -10.84
N PRO A 42 -9.32 -1.02 -10.76
CA PRO A 42 -10.50 -1.04 -11.64
C PRO A 42 -11.31 0.25 -11.51
N ASP A 43 -12.20 0.50 -12.48
CA ASP A 43 -13.12 1.64 -12.44
C ASP A 43 -13.92 1.65 -11.13
N GLY A 44 -14.02 2.83 -10.53
CA GLY A 44 -14.63 3.01 -9.21
C GLY A 44 -13.69 2.78 -8.02
N GLY A 45 -12.42 2.39 -8.27
CA GLY A 45 -11.37 2.35 -7.25
C GLY A 45 -11.67 1.43 -6.07
N LEU A 46 -11.14 1.81 -4.91
CA LEU A 46 -11.35 1.09 -3.64
C LEU A 46 -12.82 1.08 -3.20
N ASP A 47 -13.59 2.12 -3.53
CA ASP A 47 -15.01 2.18 -3.15
C ASP A 47 -15.83 1.09 -3.84
N ALA A 48 -15.53 0.75 -5.08
CA ALA A 48 -16.14 -0.36 -5.81
C ALA A 48 -15.60 -1.72 -5.39
N LEU A 49 -14.31 -1.80 -5.02
CA LEU A 49 -13.66 -3.06 -4.65
C LEU A 49 -14.05 -3.56 -3.27
N VAL A 50 -14.23 -2.67 -2.29
CA VAL A 50 -14.55 -3.05 -0.91
C VAL A 50 -16.06 -3.06 -0.71
N PRO A 51 -16.69 -4.22 -0.41
CA PRO A 51 -18.14 -4.29 -0.24
C PRO A 51 -18.64 -3.48 0.96
N LYS A 52 -19.84 -2.89 0.82
CA LYS A 52 -20.51 -2.13 1.90
C LYS A 52 -21.15 -3.04 2.95
N ARG A 53 -21.32 -4.32 2.64
CA ARG A 53 -21.82 -5.36 3.54
C ARG A 53 -20.90 -6.56 3.50
N LEU A 54 -20.44 -7.02 4.67
CA LEU A 54 -19.48 -8.09 4.87
C LEU A 54 -20.07 -9.12 5.84
N GLY A 55 -20.88 -10.04 5.36
CA GLY A 55 -21.65 -10.93 6.21
C GLY A 55 -22.56 -10.12 7.15
N ASP A 56 -22.33 -10.20 8.46
CA ASP A 56 -23.10 -9.48 9.48
C ASP A 56 -22.64 -8.03 9.67
N TRP A 57 -21.47 -7.67 9.14
CA TRP A 57 -20.94 -6.31 9.23
C TRP A 57 -21.62 -5.39 8.21
N ARG A 58 -22.08 -4.24 8.66
CA ARG A 58 -22.75 -3.23 7.84
C ARG A 58 -21.99 -1.92 7.90
N LEU A 59 -21.83 -1.29 6.76
CA LEU A 59 -21.29 0.08 6.66
C LEU A 59 -22.25 1.04 7.37
N THR A 60 -21.70 1.82 8.32
CA THR A 60 -22.47 2.80 9.09
C THR A 60 -21.94 4.22 8.95
N GLY A 61 -20.74 4.42 8.41
CA GLY A 61 -20.15 5.73 8.21
C GLY A 61 -18.86 5.68 7.40
N THR A 62 -18.50 6.82 6.84
CA THR A 62 -17.27 7.01 6.06
C THR A 62 -16.29 7.97 6.75
N ASN A 63 -16.70 8.66 7.80
CA ASN A 63 -15.91 9.64 8.55
C ASN A 63 -15.67 9.12 9.96
N GLY A 64 -14.46 8.90 10.35
CA GLY A 64 -14.11 8.35 11.67
C GLY A 64 -12.63 8.09 11.87
N VAL A 65 -11.84 8.61 10.96
CA VAL A 65 -10.41 8.36 10.95
C VAL A 65 -9.65 9.52 11.57
N ILE A 66 -8.70 9.15 12.41
CA ILE A 66 -7.53 9.94 12.67
C ILE A 66 -6.68 9.86 11.39
N VAL A 67 -7.06 10.64 10.40
CA VAL A 67 -6.11 11.18 9.46
C VAL A 67 -5.71 12.51 10.07
N ALA A 68 -4.45 12.74 10.30
CA ALA A 68 -3.97 14.06 10.66
C ALA A 68 -4.61 15.04 9.67
N GLU A 69 -5.52 15.87 10.18
CA GLU A 69 -6.33 16.88 9.51
C GLU A 69 -6.61 16.65 8.01
N GLU A 70 -7.91 16.58 7.68
CA GLU A 70 -8.43 16.78 6.33
C GLU A 70 -8.01 18.17 5.80
N ARG A 71 -6.76 18.29 5.40
CA ARG A 71 -6.40 19.32 4.44
C ARG A 71 -6.72 18.76 3.06
N GLU A 72 -7.41 19.52 2.24
CA GLU A 72 -7.78 19.16 0.85
C GLU A 72 -6.57 18.80 -0.04
N ASP A 73 -5.37 19.05 0.42
CA ASP A 73 -4.08 18.68 -0.19
C ASP A 73 -3.48 17.36 0.34
N VAL A 74 -4.15 16.64 1.27
CA VAL A 74 -3.70 15.34 1.84
C VAL A 74 -4.23 14.14 1.03
N ARG A 75 -4.41 14.26 -0.26
CA ARG A 75 -4.34 13.04 -1.09
C ARG A 75 -2.95 12.41 -1.06
N GLY A 76 -1.99 13.01 -0.38
CA GLY A 76 -0.67 12.45 -0.17
C GLY A 76 -0.15 11.64 -1.37
N PRO A 77 0.74 10.70 -1.15
CA PRO A 77 1.28 9.84 -2.20
C PRO A 77 0.34 8.69 -2.63
N TYR A 78 -0.96 8.79 -2.33
CA TYR A 78 -1.93 7.73 -2.61
C TYR A 78 -2.75 8.04 -3.87
N ASP A 79 -2.89 7.05 -4.74
CA ASP A 79 -3.79 7.12 -5.88
C ASP A 79 -5.25 6.99 -5.45
N ASP A 80 -5.49 6.25 -4.35
CA ASP A 80 -6.83 6.08 -3.78
C ASP A 80 -6.77 5.83 -2.27
N LEU A 81 -7.75 6.36 -1.54
CA LEU A 81 -7.88 6.26 -0.09
C LEU A 81 -9.34 5.97 0.27
N LEU A 82 -9.55 4.86 0.97
CA LEU A 82 -10.87 4.46 1.47
C LEU A 82 -10.88 4.45 2.99
N THR A 83 -11.91 5.07 3.57
CA THR A 83 -12.21 4.96 5.00
C THR A 83 -13.66 4.58 5.19
N ARG A 84 -13.91 3.54 6.01
CA ARG A 84 -15.24 3.03 6.30
C ARG A 84 -15.36 2.53 7.73
N ILE A 85 -16.49 2.80 8.36
CA ILE A 85 -16.84 2.27 9.67
C ILE A 85 -17.89 1.17 9.49
N TYR A 86 -17.59 -0.01 10.01
CA TYR A 86 -18.49 -1.15 10.01
C TYR A 86 -18.92 -1.50 11.42
N ARG A 87 -20.16 -1.95 11.56
CA ARG A 87 -20.72 -2.45 12.81
C ARG A 87 -21.35 -3.82 12.60
N ALA A 88 -21.20 -4.68 13.59
CA ALA A 88 -21.92 -5.94 13.74
C ALA A 88 -22.42 -6.05 15.18
N GLU A 89 -23.50 -6.78 15.40
CA GLU A 89 -24.04 -7.00 16.74
C GLU A 89 -23.04 -7.78 17.61
N GLY A 90 -22.91 -7.40 18.86
CA GLY A 90 -21.98 -8.03 19.81
C GLY A 90 -20.50 -7.76 19.56
N SER A 91 -20.15 -6.90 18.60
CA SER A 91 -18.74 -6.57 18.28
C SER A 91 -18.49 -5.06 18.39
N PRO A 92 -17.28 -4.64 18.76
CA PRO A 92 -16.92 -3.23 18.68
C PRO A 92 -16.97 -2.75 17.23
N PRO A 93 -17.25 -1.45 16.99
CA PRO A 93 -17.17 -0.89 15.65
C PRO A 93 -15.76 -0.98 15.12
N ILE A 94 -15.62 -1.34 13.85
CA ILE A 94 -14.31 -1.41 13.17
C ILE A 94 -14.23 -0.31 12.13
N THR A 95 -13.20 0.51 12.25
CA THR A 95 -12.79 1.43 11.20
C THR A 95 -11.78 0.74 10.29
N LEU A 96 -12.14 0.57 9.02
CA LEU A 96 -11.27 0.11 7.96
C LEU A 96 -10.71 1.33 7.21
N LEU A 97 -9.39 1.41 7.11
CA LEU A 97 -8.71 2.32 6.19
C LEU A 97 -7.90 1.48 5.19
N VAL A 98 -8.04 1.81 3.92
CA VAL A 98 -7.21 1.27 2.84
C VAL A 98 -6.61 2.42 2.06
N ALA A 99 -5.29 2.49 2.00
CA ALA A 99 -4.55 3.47 1.19
C ALA A 99 -3.79 2.70 0.10
N TYR A 100 -4.02 3.06 -1.16
CA TYR A 100 -3.44 2.39 -2.32
C TYR A 100 -2.58 3.34 -3.14
N GLY A 101 -1.42 2.85 -3.58
CA GLY A 101 -0.56 3.52 -4.55
C GLY A 101 -0.13 2.55 -5.64
N GLY A 102 -0.48 2.82 -6.88
CA GLY A 102 -0.19 1.95 -8.04
C GLY A 102 1.28 1.93 -8.44
N SER A 103 2.08 2.82 -7.85
CA SER A 103 3.53 2.91 -8.06
C SER A 103 4.20 3.32 -6.76
N GLN A 104 5.07 2.45 -6.23
CA GLN A 104 5.90 2.78 -5.08
C GLN A 104 7.27 3.24 -5.57
N ARG A 105 7.57 4.53 -5.40
CA ARG A 105 8.86 5.16 -5.67
C ARG A 105 9.47 5.63 -4.36
N GLU A 106 10.73 6.06 -4.38
CA GLU A 106 11.43 6.49 -3.15
C GLU A 106 10.75 7.66 -2.44
N ASP A 107 10.09 8.55 -3.18
CA ASP A 107 9.37 9.73 -2.72
C ASP A 107 7.89 9.46 -2.36
N VAL A 108 7.35 8.29 -2.75
CA VAL A 108 5.95 7.92 -2.55
C VAL A 108 5.89 6.67 -1.67
N GLN A 109 6.00 6.84 -0.36
CA GLN A 109 5.94 5.72 0.58
C GLN A 109 4.63 5.69 1.35
N LEU A 110 4.10 4.48 1.55
CA LEU A 110 2.95 4.26 2.43
C LEU A 110 3.27 4.74 3.86
N HIS A 111 2.46 5.67 4.38
CA HIS A 111 2.62 6.18 5.74
C HIS A 111 2.07 5.18 6.74
N ARG A 112 2.97 4.60 7.52
CA ARG A 112 2.62 3.64 8.58
C ARG A 112 2.03 4.36 9.79
N PRO A 113 1.22 3.67 10.61
CA PRO A 113 0.65 4.25 11.85
C PRO A 113 1.69 4.90 12.76
N GLU A 114 2.92 4.38 12.81
CA GLU A 114 4.01 4.93 13.62
C GLU A 114 4.39 6.37 13.25
N GLY A 115 4.05 6.81 12.04
CA GLY A 115 4.24 8.20 11.63
C GLY A 115 3.00 9.07 11.86
N CYS A 116 1.81 8.54 11.56
CA CYS A 116 0.55 9.31 11.58
C CYS A 116 -0.02 9.51 12.98
N TYR A 117 -0.01 8.46 13.81
CA TYR A 117 -0.62 8.50 15.14
C TYR A 117 0.06 9.47 16.10
N PRO A 118 1.40 9.49 16.22
CA PRO A 118 2.08 10.49 17.04
C PRO A 118 1.83 11.93 16.57
N ALA A 119 1.76 12.16 15.25
CA ALA A 119 1.44 13.48 14.69
C ALA A 119 0.00 13.92 15.03
N ALA A 120 -0.91 12.96 15.28
CA ALA A 120 -2.27 13.19 15.75
C ALA A 120 -2.41 13.20 17.28
N GLY A 121 -1.29 13.20 18.03
CA GLY A 121 -1.27 13.29 19.49
C GLY A 121 -1.47 11.96 20.23
N PHE A 122 -1.28 10.82 19.55
CA PHE A 122 -1.35 9.51 20.18
C PHE A 122 0.02 9.02 20.63
N THR A 123 0.04 8.36 21.78
CA THR A 123 1.16 7.49 22.18
C THR A 123 0.89 6.08 21.67
N LEU A 124 1.90 5.44 21.10
CA LEU A 124 1.82 4.06 20.64
C LEU A 124 2.58 3.15 21.61
N SER A 125 1.93 2.08 22.02
CA SER A 125 2.48 1.06 22.91
C SER A 125 2.11 -0.36 22.44
N ASP A 126 2.60 -1.37 23.13
CA ASP A 126 2.26 -2.80 22.94
C ASP A 126 2.33 -3.28 21.48
N ARG A 127 3.39 -2.85 20.78
CA ARG A 127 3.62 -3.26 19.40
C ARG A 127 4.00 -4.73 19.33
N GLU A 128 3.20 -5.50 18.60
CA GLU A 128 3.38 -6.93 18.46
C GLU A 128 3.22 -7.38 17.01
N PRO A 129 4.16 -8.19 16.47
CA PRO A 129 4.00 -8.78 15.15
C PRO A 129 2.92 -9.87 15.17
N VAL A 130 2.04 -9.83 14.18
CA VAL A 130 0.93 -10.79 14.01
C VAL A 130 1.04 -11.46 12.64
N ARG A 131 0.89 -12.77 12.60
CA ARG A 131 0.77 -13.52 11.35
C ARG A 131 -0.68 -13.87 11.09
N LEU A 132 -1.26 -13.20 10.10
CA LEU A 132 -2.64 -13.46 9.69
C LEU A 132 -2.66 -14.62 8.69
N ARG A 133 -3.38 -15.67 9.05
CA ARG A 133 -3.66 -16.83 8.18
C ARG A 133 -5.11 -16.71 7.73
N LEU A 134 -5.32 -16.20 6.54
CA LEU A 134 -6.62 -15.94 5.97
C LEU A 134 -6.88 -16.95 4.84
N ALA A 135 -8.11 -17.47 4.76
CA ALA A 135 -8.46 -18.47 3.76
C ALA A 135 -8.28 -17.93 2.33
N GLY A 136 -7.58 -18.67 1.48
CA GLY A 136 -7.35 -18.30 0.08
C GLY A 136 -6.33 -17.17 -0.12
N ALA A 137 -5.59 -16.76 0.93
CA ALA A 137 -4.59 -15.72 0.87
C ALA A 137 -3.21 -16.22 1.37
N PRO A 138 -2.10 -15.57 0.96
CA PRO A 138 -0.80 -15.82 1.57
C PRO A 138 -0.81 -15.42 3.05
N VAL A 139 0.20 -15.88 3.79
CA VAL A 139 0.37 -15.43 5.18
C VAL A 139 0.77 -13.96 5.20
N VAL A 140 -0.09 -13.12 5.78
CA VAL A 140 0.14 -11.68 5.88
C VAL A 140 0.90 -11.38 7.17
N SER A 141 2.05 -10.72 7.07
CA SER A 141 2.77 -10.17 8.21
C SER A 141 2.16 -8.82 8.58
N ALA A 142 1.52 -8.76 9.73
CA ALA A 142 0.83 -7.59 10.26
C ALA A 142 1.44 -7.12 11.59
N GLN A 143 1.03 -5.97 12.06
CA GLN A 143 1.38 -5.41 13.37
C GLN A 143 0.11 -5.07 14.13
N MET A 144 0.08 -5.37 15.42
CA MET A 144 -0.95 -4.91 16.34
C MET A 144 -0.33 -3.93 17.34
N ILE A 145 -0.97 -2.79 17.55
CA ILE A 145 -0.51 -1.72 18.44
C ILE A 145 -1.67 -1.15 19.23
N LEU A 146 -1.37 -0.70 20.44
CA LEU A 146 -2.27 0.13 21.24
C LEU A 146 -1.95 1.60 20.97
N ALA A 147 -2.96 2.38 20.61
CA ALA A 147 -2.87 3.82 20.39
C ALA A 147 -3.71 4.55 21.46
N GLU A 148 -3.07 5.43 22.23
CA GLU A 148 -3.66 6.11 23.36
C GLU A 148 -3.53 7.62 23.23
N ALA A 149 -4.63 8.33 23.37
CA ALA A 149 -4.68 9.78 23.51
C ALA A 149 -5.63 10.13 24.69
N PRO A 150 -5.62 11.38 25.22
CA PRO A 150 -6.36 11.74 26.42
C PRO A 150 -7.86 11.38 26.42
N LEU A 151 -8.49 11.40 25.23
CA LEU A 151 -9.94 11.15 25.09
C LEU A 151 -10.24 9.93 24.22
N ARG A 152 -9.23 9.20 23.75
CA ARG A 152 -9.42 8.09 22.84
C ARG A 152 -8.31 7.06 22.97
N THR A 153 -8.73 5.83 23.16
CA THR A 153 -7.85 4.66 23.12
C THR A 153 -8.39 3.72 22.06
N GLU A 154 -7.50 3.14 21.24
CA GLU A 154 -7.90 2.16 20.24
C GLU A 154 -6.82 1.09 20.03
N GLN A 155 -7.27 -0.13 19.77
CA GLN A 155 -6.45 -1.20 19.23
C GLN A 155 -6.38 -1.05 17.71
N VAL A 156 -5.17 -1.18 17.16
CA VAL A 156 -4.92 -1.02 15.73
C VAL A 156 -4.20 -2.24 15.19
N LEU A 157 -4.78 -2.87 14.18
CA LEU A 157 -4.16 -3.92 13.39
C LEU A 157 -3.89 -3.38 11.98
N TYR A 158 -2.65 -3.47 11.51
CA TYR A 158 -2.33 -3.00 10.17
C TYR A 158 -1.25 -3.85 9.50
N TRP A 159 -1.21 -3.79 8.18
CA TRP A 159 -0.11 -4.30 7.37
C TRP A 159 0.12 -3.40 6.16
N THR A 160 1.31 -3.51 5.60
CA THR A 160 1.66 -2.96 4.30
C THR A 160 1.97 -4.10 3.34
N ARG A 161 1.57 -3.95 2.08
CA ARG A 161 1.96 -4.84 0.97
C ARG A 161 2.68 -4.00 -0.08
N ILE A 162 3.82 -4.46 -0.54
CA ILE A 162 4.59 -3.90 -1.65
C ILE A 162 4.81 -5.03 -2.65
N GLY A 163 4.18 -4.94 -3.82
CA GLY A 163 4.17 -6.06 -4.75
C GLY A 163 3.60 -7.33 -4.11
N ALA A 164 4.40 -8.37 -3.96
CA ALA A 164 4.02 -9.62 -3.30
C ALA A 164 4.47 -9.71 -1.83
N GLU A 165 5.19 -8.72 -1.30
CA GLU A 165 5.81 -8.78 0.02
C GLU A 165 5.00 -8.01 1.07
N PHE A 166 5.13 -8.44 2.34
CA PHE A 166 4.50 -7.80 3.51
C PHE A 166 5.57 -7.28 4.48
N PRO A 167 6.20 -6.15 4.16
CA PRO A 167 7.23 -5.57 4.99
C PRO A 167 6.68 -5.09 6.33
N THR A 168 7.41 -5.38 7.42
CA THR A 168 7.05 -5.01 8.80
C THR A 168 7.83 -3.81 9.33
N SER A 169 8.82 -3.34 8.58
CA SER A 169 9.63 -2.18 8.89
C SER A 169 9.81 -1.27 7.66
N ILE A 170 10.21 -0.02 7.88
CA ILE A 170 10.53 0.94 6.80
C ILE A 170 11.69 0.42 5.94
N MET A 171 12.69 -0.22 6.56
CA MET A 171 13.83 -0.78 5.82
C MET A 171 13.41 -1.94 4.91
N GLU A 172 12.58 -2.86 5.42
CA GLU A 172 12.02 -3.94 4.60
C GLU A 172 11.17 -3.40 3.45
N GLN A 173 10.38 -2.35 3.70
CA GLN A 173 9.58 -1.69 2.67
C GLN A 173 10.46 -1.12 1.54
N ARG A 174 11.55 -0.42 1.88
CA ARG A 174 12.52 0.08 0.91
C ARG A 174 13.18 -1.06 0.12
N TRP A 175 13.59 -2.11 0.81
CA TRP A 175 14.18 -3.28 0.15
C TRP A 175 13.21 -4.01 -0.76
N ALA A 176 11.92 -4.11 -0.42
CA ALA A 176 10.89 -4.66 -1.29
C ALA A 176 10.79 -3.87 -2.60
N VAL A 177 10.78 -2.53 -2.52
CA VAL A 177 10.79 -1.65 -3.71
C VAL A 177 12.05 -1.87 -4.56
N VAL A 178 13.23 -1.92 -3.92
CA VAL A 178 14.49 -2.15 -4.63
C VAL A 178 14.48 -3.50 -5.36
N ARG A 179 14.04 -4.58 -4.70
CA ARG A 179 13.97 -5.91 -5.33
C ARG A 179 13.03 -5.95 -6.54
N GLU A 180 11.86 -5.33 -6.42
CA GLU A 180 10.91 -5.24 -7.53
C GLU A 180 11.49 -4.43 -8.71
N ASN A 181 12.14 -3.31 -8.43
CA ASN A 181 12.79 -2.47 -9.45
C ASN A 181 13.95 -3.21 -10.14
N LEU A 182 14.78 -3.94 -9.39
CA LEU A 182 15.83 -4.78 -9.96
C LEU A 182 15.28 -5.92 -10.84
N ALA A 183 14.07 -6.39 -10.54
CA ALA A 183 13.36 -7.36 -11.37
C ALA A 183 12.61 -6.71 -12.56
N GLY A 184 12.81 -5.41 -12.81
CA GLY A 184 12.17 -4.66 -13.90
C GLY A 184 10.68 -4.39 -13.68
N ARG A 185 10.20 -4.42 -12.44
CA ARG A 185 8.80 -4.18 -12.10
C ARG A 185 8.67 -2.95 -11.22
N THR A 186 7.64 -2.13 -11.46
CA THR A 186 7.22 -1.08 -10.52
C THR A 186 6.15 -1.67 -9.60
N PRO A 187 6.43 -1.88 -8.29
CA PRO A 187 5.45 -2.47 -7.40
C PRO A 187 4.33 -1.47 -7.08
N ASP A 188 3.11 -1.99 -6.99
CA ASP A 188 2.03 -1.31 -6.28
C ASP A 188 2.21 -1.49 -4.77
N GLY A 189 1.57 -0.64 -4.01
CA GLY A 189 1.55 -0.72 -2.55
C GLY A 189 0.17 -0.50 -1.98
N VAL A 190 -0.12 -1.17 -0.87
CA VAL A 190 -1.32 -0.94 -0.08
C VAL A 190 -0.99 -0.94 1.40
N LEU A 191 -1.56 0.02 2.13
CA LEU A 191 -1.70 -0.02 3.57
C LEU A 191 -3.14 -0.40 3.89
N VAL A 192 -3.33 -1.44 4.67
CA VAL A 192 -4.63 -1.79 5.27
C VAL A 192 -4.53 -1.62 6.77
N ARG A 193 -5.48 -0.89 7.35
CA ARG A 193 -5.54 -0.64 8.79
C ARG A 193 -6.96 -0.86 9.30
N LEU A 194 -7.07 -1.64 10.35
CA LEU A 194 -8.27 -1.80 11.15
C LEU A 194 -8.04 -1.13 12.50
N SER A 195 -9.02 -0.38 12.99
CA SER A 195 -9.00 0.10 14.37
C SER A 195 -10.33 -0.13 15.05
N ALA A 196 -10.26 -0.46 16.34
CA ALA A 196 -11.39 -0.67 17.23
C ALA A 196 -11.19 0.14 18.52
N PRO A 197 -12.23 0.84 19.04
CA PRO A 197 -12.11 1.61 20.27
C PRO A 197 -11.89 0.71 21.48
N GLY A 198 -11.13 1.22 22.46
CA GLY A 198 -10.84 0.56 23.72
C GLY A 198 -9.46 -0.07 23.77
N ALA A 199 -9.06 -0.46 24.98
CA ALA A 199 -7.75 -1.07 25.28
C ALA A 199 -7.80 -2.60 25.29
N ASP A 200 -8.98 -3.23 25.22
CA ASP A 200 -9.15 -4.68 25.22
C ASP A 200 -8.56 -5.28 23.95
N ARG A 201 -7.37 -5.88 24.10
CA ARG A 201 -6.61 -6.47 23.01
C ARG A 201 -7.24 -7.75 22.46
N ASP A 202 -7.69 -8.62 23.35
CA ASP A 202 -8.20 -9.94 22.96
C ASP A 202 -9.56 -9.82 22.27
N GLY A 203 -10.42 -8.97 22.80
CA GLY A 203 -11.69 -8.62 22.17
C GLY A 203 -11.50 -7.98 20.79
N ALA A 204 -10.58 -7.03 20.68
CA ALA A 204 -10.24 -6.40 19.39
C ALA A 204 -9.64 -7.41 18.40
N ALA A 205 -8.71 -8.26 18.83
CA ALA A 205 -8.10 -9.28 17.98
C ALA A 205 -9.14 -10.28 17.44
N SER A 206 -10.09 -10.68 18.29
CA SER A 206 -11.21 -11.54 17.90
C SER A 206 -12.12 -10.85 16.87
N ALA A 207 -12.48 -9.60 17.11
CA ALA A 207 -13.31 -8.80 16.21
C ALA A 207 -12.60 -8.56 14.85
N PHE A 208 -11.31 -8.24 14.85
CA PHE A 208 -10.52 -8.09 13.61
C PHE A 208 -10.47 -9.38 12.81
N ARG A 209 -10.29 -10.53 13.46
CA ARG A 209 -10.29 -11.83 12.76
C ARG A 209 -11.65 -12.12 12.13
N ALA A 210 -12.73 -11.93 12.86
CA ALA A 210 -14.09 -12.12 12.34
C ALA A 210 -14.37 -11.17 11.17
N PHE A 211 -14.00 -9.89 11.30
CA PHE A 211 -14.12 -8.90 10.24
C PHE A 211 -13.33 -9.26 8.98
N LEU A 212 -12.06 -9.63 9.12
CA LEU A 212 -11.21 -9.99 7.99
C LEU A 212 -11.72 -11.25 7.27
N THR A 213 -12.21 -12.23 8.02
CA THR A 213 -12.85 -13.42 7.43
C THR A 213 -14.06 -13.02 6.60
N ALA A 214 -14.94 -12.17 7.13
CA ALA A 214 -16.11 -11.68 6.43
C ALA A 214 -15.74 -10.78 5.23
N LEU A 215 -14.71 -9.92 5.37
CA LEU A 215 -14.21 -9.07 4.31
C LEU A 215 -13.75 -9.90 3.11
N LEU A 216 -12.88 -10.88 3.33
CA LEU A 216 -12.35 -11.70 2.25
C LEU A 216 -13.41 -12.61 1.63
N ALA A 217 -14.30 -13.19 2.42
CA ALA A 217 -15.42 -14.00 1.93
C ALA A 217 -16.42 -13.20 1.08
N SER A 218 -16.52 -11.89 1.32
CA SER A 218 -17.41 -10.98 0.57
C SER A 218 -16.70 -10.26 -0.58
N SER A 219 -15.37 -10.39 -0.68
CA SER A 219 -14.55 -9.67 -1.66
C SER A 219 -14.42 -10.46 -2.97
N SER A 220 -14.35 -9.73 -4.08
CA SER A 220 -13.96 -10.31 -5.37
C SER A 220 -12.49 -10.76 -5.34
N PRO A 221 -12.06 -11.68 -6.23
CA PRO A 221 -10.64 -12.05 -6.35
C PRO A 221 -9.73 -10.84 -6.63
N ALA A 222 -10.23 -9.82 -7.32
CA ALA A 222 -9.51 -8.58 -7.58
C ALA A 222 -9.29 -7.77 -6.29
N ALA A 223 -10.34 -7.63 -5.46
CA ALA A 223 -10.26 -6.96 -4.17
C ALA A 223 -9.32 -7.70 -3.21
N ALA A 224 -9.41 -9.02 -3.12
CA ALA A 224 -8.52 -9.83 -2.29
C ALA A 224 -7.05 -9.65 -2.71
N ARG A 225 -6.76 -9.65 -4.01
CA ARG A 225 -5.40 -9.39 -4.52
C ARG A 225 -4.87 -8.01 -4.12
N VAL A 226 -5.70 -6.99 -4.15
CA VAL A 226 -5.30 -5.65 -3.71
C VAL A 226 -4.99 -5.65 -2.22
N LEU A 227 -5.86 -6.19 -1.39
CA LEU A 227 -5.76 -6.11 0.07
C LEU A 227 -4.69 -7.02 0.67
N VAL A 228 -4.63 -8.26 0.23
CA VAL A 228 -3.79 -9.31 0.85
C VAL A 228 -2.86 -10.02 -0.13
N GLY A 229 -2.75 -9.52 -1.36
CA GLY A 229 -2.01 -10.22 -2.39
C GLY A 229 -2.75 -11.49 -2.86
N GLY A 230 -2.22 -12.14 -3.84
CA GLY A 230 -2.77 -13.37 -4.36
C GLY A 230 -1.69 -14.16 -5.09
N PRO A 231 -1.96 -15.42 -5.46
CA PRO A 231 -1.08 -16.11 -6.37
C PRO A 231 -0.93 -15.27 -7.64
N ALA A 232 0.32 -15.11 -8.06
CA ALA A 232 0.70 -14.39 -9.28
C ALA A 232 0.09 -15.06 -10.51
#